data_fc3c7198278cd298265ae5df66a5027b
#
_entry.id   fc3c7198278cd298265ae5df66a5027b
#
_cell.length_a   1.000
_cell.length_b   1.000
_cell.length_c   1.000
_cell.angle_alpha   90.00
_cell.angle_beta   90.00
_cell.angle_gamma   90.00
#
_symmetry.space_group_name_H-M   'P 1'
#
loop_
_entity.id
_entity.type
_entity.pdbx_description
1 polymer ?
#
loop_
_entity_poly.entity_id
_entity_poly.type
_entity_poly.pdbx_seq_one_letter_code
_entity_poly.pdbx_strand_id
1 'polypeptide(L)'
;MRAKTVATSTVALAAFTLLLAPAAAQQPAQSTAQFRNYNRTFQLELPTGWRQIAPGEAVRVGENPEAPSILHLASPRQYYGVGDVDGWLAGDFSSPWLYVIEQRDEWYIGEDYATTLRELWREHGEANGVEHQLQDIHLEKLGTQRVECVVATRITKASPEAAPRISLDVHAPTAKQQITLAFTTTPAAFERWEPDFRSWLSTLTFARVAEEPVTVAQRLWTPLMMGGVVGLILIVLYRHTRARRT
;
A
#
# COMPACT_ATOMS: atom_id res chain seq x y z
N MET A 1 45.39 32.07 79.79
CA MET A 1 44.12 32.44 79.28
C MET A 1 43.80 31.67 78.00
N ARG A 2 42.89 30.72 78.07
CA ARG A 2 42.52 29.90 76.92
C ARG A 2 41.08 30.29 76.46
N ALA A 3 41.01 30.84 75.27
CA ALA A 3 39.71 31.14 74.63
C ALA A 3 39.06 29.84 74.03
N LYS A 4 37.86 29.55 74.44
CA LYS A 4 37.02 28.47 73.88
C LYS A 4 36.26 28.99 72.69
N THR A 5 36.55 28.42 71.52
CA THR A 5 35.74 28.69 70.29
C THR A 5 34.53 27.79 70.27
N VAL A 6 33.36 28.40 70.23
CA VAL A 6 32.06 27.70 70.08
C VAL A 6 31.78 27.59 68.63
N ALA A 7 31.66 26.32 68.13
CA ALA A 7 31.27 26.04 66.76
C ALA A 7 29.72 25.97 66.65
N THR A 8 29.18 26.86 65.89
CA THR A 8 27.73 26.93 65.59
C THR A 8 27.47 26.06 64.34
N SER A 9 26.79 24.91 64.51
CA SER A 9 26.35 24.07 63.40
C SER A 9 25.08 24.62 62.79
N THR A 10 25.18 25.05 61.54
CA THR A 10 24.01 25.47 60.74
C THR A 10 23.45 24.27 60.03
N VAL A 11 22.28 23.83 60.42
CA VAL A 11 21.50 22.76 59.72
C VAL A 11 20.83 23.39 58.51
N ALA A 12 21.26 23.01 57.32
CA ALA A 12 20.62 23.40 56.05
C ALA A 12 19.43 22.47 55.81
N LEU A 13 18.24 23.03 55.87
CA LEU A 13 16.99 22.35 55.53
C LEU A 13 16.85 22.35 54.01
N ALA A 14 17.11 21.25 53.34
CA ALA A 14 16.90 21.08 51.88
C ALA A 14 15.40 20.85 51.65
N ALA A 15 14.72 21.89 51.19
CA ALA A 15 13.33 21.75 50.70
C ALA A 15 13.31 20.98 49.34
N PHE A 16 12.85 19.74 49.38
CA PHE A 16 12.57 18.96 48.18
C PHE A 16 11.27 19.43 47.55
N THR A 17 11.34 20.30 46.55
CA THR A 17 10.21 20.67 45.71
C THR A 17 9.96 19.55 44.72
N LEU A 18 8.97 18.69 45.01
CA LEU A 18 8.44 17.73 44.01
C LEU A 18 7.76 18.53 42.91
N LEU A 19 8.43 18.70 41.78
CA LEU A 19 7.82 19.10 40.50
C LEU A 19 6.88 17.98 40.05
N LEU A 20 5.61 18.07 40.37
CA LEU A 20 4.54 17.32 39.71
C LEU A 20 4.51 17.78 38.24
N ALA A 21 5.18 17.02 37.37
CA ALA A 21 4.99 17.16 35.93
C ALA A 21 3.49 16.89 35.62
N PRO A 22 2.80 17.77 34.88
CA PRO A 22 1.45 17.49 34.47
C PRO A 22 1.46 16.19 33.68
N ALA A 23 0.71 15.18 34.11
CA ALA A 23 0.45 13.98 33.33
C ALA A 23 -0.13 14.46 31.99
N ALA A 24 0.66 14.36 30.93
CA ALA A 24 0.17 14.57 29.59
C ALA A 24 -1.02 13.62 29.44
N ALA A 25 -2.22 14.20 29.35
CA ALA A 25 -3.43 13.45 29.07
C ALA A 25 -3.15 12.71 27.78
N GLN A 26 -2.96 11.38 27.85
CA GLN A 26 -2.90 10.52 26.69
C GLN A 26 -4.23 10.73 25.96
N GLN A 27 -4.19 11.49 24.86
CA GLN A 27 -5.31 11.53 23.93
C GLN A 27 -5.66 10.07 23.60
N PRO A 28 -6.94 9.68 23.75
CA PRO A 28 -7.34 8.33 23.37
C PRO A 28 -6.88 8.11 21.96
N ALA A 29 -6.15 7.01 21.72
CA ALA A 29 -5.67 6.63 20.40
C ALA A 29 -6.89 6.66 19.48
N GLN A 30 -6.92 7.63 18.57
CA GLN A 30 -8.02 7.76 17.61
C GLN A 30 -8.04 6.46 16.82
N SER A 31 -9.13 5.70 16.93
CA SER A 31 -9.24 4.42 16.25
C SER A 31 -9.22 4.68 14.73
N THR A 32 -8.12 4.36 14.09
CA THR A 32 -8.01 4.38 12.65
C THR A 32 -8.97 3.35 12.07
N ALA A 33 -9.82 3.76 11.13
CA ALA A 33 -10.72 2.85 10.45
C ALA A 33 -9.89 1.94 9.52
N GLN A 34 -10.12 0.63 9.58
CA GLN A 34 -9.46 -0.29 8.68
C GLN A 34 -10.24 -0.41 7.37
N PHE A 35 -9.54 -0.15 6.28
CA PHE A 35 -10.02 -0.37 4.92
C PHE A 35 -9.56 -1.75 4.45
N ARG A 36 -10.51 -2.61 4.12
CA ARG A 36 -10.21 -3.99 3.71
C ARG A 36 -11.32 -4.54 2.82
N ASN A 37 -10.97 -5.48 1.95
CA ASN A 37 -11.97 -6.22 1.20
C ASN A 37 -12.60 -7.34 2.04
N TYR A 38 -13.67 -7.95 1.51
CA TYR A 38 -14.38 -9.05 2.15
C TYR A 38 -13.44 -10.25 2.46
N ASN A 39 -12.57 -10.61 1.52
CA ASN A 39 -11.66 -11.74 1.64
C ASN A 39 -10.38 -11.41 2.43
N ARG A 40 -10.23 -10.17 2.89
CA ARG A 40 -9.03 -9.68 3.59
C ARG A 40 -7.73 -9.96 2.84
N THR A 41 -7.74 -9.86 1.51
CA THR A 41 -6.55 -10.03 0.68
C THR A 41 -5.61 -8.83 0.78
N PHE A 42 -6.16 -7.67 1.13
CA PHE A 42 -5.41 -6.48 1.53
C PHE A 42 -6.06 -5.80 2.73
N GLN A 43 -5.28 -5.00 3.41
CA GLN A 43 -5.70 -4.13 4.50
C GLN A 43 -4.87 -2.86 4.50
N LEU A 44 -5.51 -1.73 4.73
CA LEU A 44 -4.92 -0.39 4.82
C LEU A 44 -5.57 0.35 5.98
N GLU A 45 -4.82 1.16 6.71
CA GLU A 45 -5.37 2.07 7.72
C GLU A 45 -5.86 3.34 7.04
N LEU A 46 -7.14 3.66 7.21
CA LEU A 46 -7.70 4.93 6.75
C LEU A 46 -7.41 6.03 7.76
N PRO A 47 -7.27 7.28 7.29
CA PRO A 47 -7.16 8.42 8.18
C PRO A 47 -8.37 8.58 9.10
N THR A 48 -8.18 9.30 10.19
CA THR A 48 -9.28 9.67 11.07
C THR A 48 -10.37 10.45 10.30
N GLY A 49 -11.61 10.03 10.49
CA GLY A 49 -12.76 10.63 9.80
C GLY A 49 -13.08 10.01 8.45
N TRP A 50 -12.18 9.18 7.88
CA TRP A 50 -12.49 8.46 6.65
C TRP A 50 -13.32 7.21 6.94
N ARG A 51 -14.18 6.87 5.99
CA ARG A 51 -15.04 5.68 6.05
C ARG A 51 -14.96 4.87 4.76
N GLN A 52 -14.99 3.58 4.90
CA GLN A 52 -15.21 2.69 3.75
C GLN A 52 -16.69 2.74 3.35
N ILE A 53 -16.95 2.99 2.07
CA ILE A 53 -18.30 3.04 1.51
C ILE A 53 -18.82 1.63 1.26
N ALA A 54 -20.06 1.36 1.63
CA ALA A 54 -20.68 0.09 1.34
C ALA A 54 -20.97 -0.06 -0.17
N PRO A 55 -20.84 -1.28 -0.74
CA PRO A 55 -21.05 -1.49 -2.19
C PRO A 55 -22.38 -0.94 -2.72
N GLY A 56 -23.47 -1.09 -1.97
CA GLY A 56 -24.77 -0.56 -2.36
C GLY A 56 -24.88 0.98 -2.34
N GLU A 57 -24.07 1.65 -1.54
CA GLU A 57 -23.96 3.13 -1.54
C GLU A 57 -23.20 3.57 -2.81
N ALA A 58 -22.08 2.88 -3.12
CA ALA A 58 -21.28 3.17 -4.31
C ALA A 58 -22.09 3.00 -5.61
N VAL A 59 -22.89 1.96 -5.72
CA VAL A 59 -23.77 1.74 -6.88
C VAL A 59 -24.73 2.91 -7.07
N ARG A 60 -25.40 3.35 -6.01
CA ARG A 60 -26.33 4.50 -6.07
C ARG A 60 -25.66 5.80 -6.52
N VAL A 61 -24.44 6.04 -6.06
CA VAL A 61 -23.66 7.21 -6.51
C VAL A 61 -23.25 7.06 -7.97
N GLY A 62 -22.89 5.86 -8.42
CA GLY A 62 -22.56 5.56 -9.80
C GLY A 62 -23.74 5.71 -10.79
N GLU A 63 -24.98 5.72 -10.31
CA GLU A 63 -26.16 6.03 -11.14
C GLU A 63 -26.26 7.54 -11.49
N ASN A 64 -25.53 8.40 -10.80
CA ASN A 64 -25.44 9.82 -11.13
C ASN A 64 -24.61 10.01 -12.43
N PRO A 65 -25.14 10.64 -13.49
CA PRO A 65 -24.42 10.89 -14.74
C PRO A 65 -23.14 11.72 -14.57
N GLU A 66 -23.07 12.54 -13.53
CA GLU A 66 -21.91 13.37 -13.23
C GLU A 66 -20.83 12.65 -12.41
N ALA A 67 -21.12 11.42 -11.96
CA ALA A 67 -20.15 10.64 -11.21
C ALA A 67 -18.91 10.31 -12.07
N PRO A 68 -17.72 10.21 -11.46
CA PRO A 68 -16.53 9.74 -12.16
C PRO A 68 -16.79 8.39 -12.86
N SER A 69 -16.28 8.23 -14.07
CA SER A 69 -16.50 7.04 -14.91
C SER A 69 -16.18 5.72 -14.20
N ILE A 70 -15.23 5.71 -13.28
CA ILE A 70 -14.88 4.53 -12.49
C ILE A 70 -16.05 4.04 -11.60
N LEU A 71 -16.94 4.94 -11.19
CA LEU A 71 -18.14 4.58 -10.39
C LEU A 71 -19.25 3.96 -11.24
N HIS A 72 -19.33 4.30 -12.52
CA HIS A 72 -20.29 3.71 -13.45
C HIS A 72 -19.99 2.23 -13.72
N LEU A 73 -18.75 1.81 -13.49
CA LEU A 73 -18.28 0.44 -13.63
C LEU A 73 -18.36 -0.34 -12.31
N ALA A 74 -19.13 0.16 -11.32
CA ALA A 74 -19.18 -0.39 -9.98
C ALA A 74 -19.32 -1.93 -10.01
N SER A 75 -18.31 -2.58 -9.55
CA SER A 75 -18.19 -4.04 -9.47
C SER A 75 -18.17 -4.44 -7.99
N PRO A 76 -18.68 -5.62 -7.63
CA PRO A 76 -18.56 -6.13 -6.26
C PRO A 76 -17.10 -6.30 -5.77
N ARG A 77 -16.12 -6.02 -6.63
CA ARG A 77 -14.70 -6.04 -6.32
C ARG A 77 -14.05 -4.66 -6.28
N GLN A 78 -14.87 -3.63 -6.27
CA GLN A 78 -14.43 -2.26 -6.10
C GLN A 78 -14.82 -1.78 -4.71
N TYR A 79 -13.88 -1.12 -4.05
CA TYR A 79 -14.02 -0.63 -2.69
C TYR A 79 -13.63 0.83 -2.67
N TYR A 80 -14.35 1.64 -1.90
CA TYR A 80 -14.14 3.08 -1.83
C TYR A 80 -13.92 3.50 -0.37
N GLY A 81 -12.95 4.38 -0.16
CA GLY A 81 -12.67 5.04 1.10
C GLY A 81 -12.76 6.55 0.90
N VAL A 82 -13.51 7.26 1.74
CA VAL A 82 -13.76 8.69 1.58
C VAL A 82 -13.67 9.41 2.92
N GLY A 83 -13.16 10.64 2.88
CA GLY A 83 -13.11 11.52 4.06
C GLY A 83 -14.38 12.34 4.24
N ASP A 84 -14.86 12.94 3.15
CA ASP A 84 -16.15 13.63 3.13
C ASP A 84 -17.24 12.68 2.58
N VAL A 85 -17.85 11.96 3.50
CA VAL A 85 -18.85 10.94 3.14
C VAL A 85 -20.13 11.57 2.60
N ASP A 86 -20.61 12.62 3.24
CA ASP A 86 -21.88 13.24 2.88
C ASP A 86 -21.77 13.95 1.52
N GLY A 87 -20.69 14.71 1.30
CA GLY A 87 -20.40 15.31 0.01
C GLY A 87 -20.26 14.25 -1.09
N TRP A 88 -19.49 13.20 -0.84
CA TRP A 88 -19.27 12.14 -1.82
C TRP A 88 -20.58 11.41 -2.20
N LEU A 89 -21.44 11.10 -1.23
CA LEU A 89 -22.76 10.49 -1.46
C LEU A 89 -23.74 11.46 -2.19
N ALA A 90 -23.55 12.77 -2.04
CA ALA A 90 -24.29 13.79 -2.77
C ALA A 90 -23.75 14.08 -4.18
N GLY A 91 -22.63 13.42 -4.58
CA GLY A 91 -22.00 13.62 -5.89
C GLY A 91 -20.91 14.69 -5.92
N ASP A 92 -20.47 15.21 -4.76
CA ASP A 92 -19.31 16.10 -4.67
C ASP A 92 -18.03 15.25 -4.51
N PHE A 93 -17.26 15.19 -5.58
CA PHE A 93 -15.98 14.47 -5.63
C PHE A 93 -14.76 15.41 -5.54
N SER A 94 -14.92 16.62 -5.02
CA SER A 94 -13.84 17.60 -4.86
C SER A 94 -12.87 17.22 -3.76
N SER A 95 -13.35 16.58 -2.70
CA SER A 95 -12.55 16.02 -1.61
C SER A 95 -11.79 14.77 -2.08
N PRO A 96 -10.60 14.45 -1.50
CA PRO A 96 -9.87 13.26 -1.85
C PRO A 96 -10.61 11.97 -1.48
N TRP A 97 -10.45 10.97 -2.29
CA TRP A 97 -11.01 9.65 -2.07
C TRP A 97 -10.08 8.55 -2.60
N LEU A 98 -10.26 7.37 -2.06
CA LEU A 98 -9.52 6.16 -2.43
C LEU A 98 -10.49 5.20 -3.12
N TYR A 99 -10.06 4.58 -4.21
CA TYR A 99 -10.70 3.35 -4.66
C TYR A 99 -9.70 2.21 -4.78
N VAL A 100 -10.18 1.00 -4.62
CA VAL A 100 -9.40 -0.22 -4.81
C VAL A 100 -10.15 -1.15 -5.73
N ILE A 101 -9.45 -1.69 -6.72
CA ILE A 101 -9.95 -2.68 -7.67
C ILE A 101 -9.17 -3.96 -7.49
N GLU A 102 -9.89 -5.09 -7.42
CA GLU A 102 -9.30 -6.42 -7.45
C GLU A 102 -9.55 -7.06 -8.82
N GLN A 103 -8.49 -7.35 -9.53
CA GLN A 103 -8.52 -8.10 -10.80
C GLN A 103 -8.05 -9.51 -10.56
N ARG A 104 -8.72 -10.51 -11.14
CA ARG A 104 -8.41 -11.95 -10.90
C ARG A 104 -7.22 -12.48 -11.67
N ASP A 105 -6.65 -11.67 -12.53
CA ASP A 105 -5.54 -12.10 -13.36
C ASP A 105 -4.25 -12.12 -12.56
N GLU A 106 -3.48 -13.19 -12.71
CA GLU A 106 -2.13 -13.23 -12.18
C GLU A 106 -1.29 -12.19 -12.94
N TRP A 107 -0.77 -11.23 -12.20
CA TRP A 107 0.06 -10.18 -12.76
C TRP A 107 1.43 -10.18 -12.08
N TYR A 108 2.46 -10.12 -12.90
CA TYR A 108 3.84 -10.04 -12.45
C TYR A 108 4.45 -8.76 -12.99
N ILE A 109 5.30 -8.15 -12.20
CA ILE A 109 6.06 -6.97 -12.63
C ILE A 109 7.17 -7.45 -13.55
N GLY A 110 7.00 -7.23 -14.87
CA GLY A 110 8.00 -7.52 -15.89
C GLY A 110 8.91 -6.32 -16.16
N GLU A 111 9.95 -6.48 -16.97
CA GLU A 111 10.86 -5.40 -17.36
C GLU A 111 10.14 -4.28 -18.15
N ASP A 112 9.05 -4.62 -18.82
CA ASP A 112 8.22 -3.72 -19.64
C ASP A 112 7.00 -3.15 -18.91
N TYR A 113 6.94 -3.28 -17.57
CA TYR A 113 5.77 -2.89 -16.76
C TYR A 113 5.24 -1.49 -17.07
N ALA A 114 6.13 -0.53 -17.33
CA ALA A 114 5.72 0.85 -17.62
C ALA A 114 5.00 0.99 -18.97
N THR A 115 5.43 0.23 -19.98
CA THR A 115 4.79 0.19 -21.30
C THR A 115 3.45 -0.51 -21.21
N THR A 116 3.42 -1.68 -20.59
CA THR A 116 2.18 -2.46 -20.36
C THR A 116 1.13 -1.64 -19.62
N LEU A 117 1.54 -0.89 -18.58
CA LEU A 117 0.61 -0.05 -17.84
C LEU A 117 0.04 1.10 -18.67
N ARG A 118 0.88 1.75 -19.51
CA ARG A 118 0.40 2.80 -20.42
C ARG A 118 -0.60 2.27 -21.45
N GLU A 119 -0.34 1.11 -22.02
CA GLU A 119 -1.24 0.47 -22.96
C GLU A 119 -2.58 0.11 -22.31
N LEU A 120 -2.54 -0.50 -21.13
CA LEU A 120 -3.73 -0.84 -20.34
C LEU A 120 -4.62 0.39 -20.13
N TRP A 121 -4.04 1.50 -19.68
CA TRP A 121 -4.81 2.72 -19.43
C TRP A 121 -5.27 3.41 -20.71
N ARG A 122 -4.51 3.31 -21.81
CA ARG A 122 -4.96 3.78 -23.13
C ARG A 122 -6.19 3.01 -23.60
N GLU A 123 -6.13 1.68 -23.57
CA GLU A 123 -7.25 0.82 -23.96
C GLU A 123 -8.50 1.04 -23.09
N HIS A 124 -8.29 1.16 -21.79
CA HIS A 124 -9.35 1.51 -20.86
C HIS A 124 -9.99 2.87 -21.19
N GLY A 125 -9.17 3.86 -21.52
CA GLY A 125 -9.63 5.18 -21.92
C GLY A 125 -10.44 5.18 -23.20
N GLU A 126 -9.93 4.50 -24.24
CA GLU A 126 -10.62 4.35 -25.53
C GLU A 126 -11.99 3.63 -25.37
N ALA A 127 -12.03 2.57 -24.56
CA ALA A 127 -13.26 1.82 -24.32
C ALA A 127 -14.34 2.62 -23.58
N ASN A 128 -13.94 3.59 -22.76
CA ASN A 128 -14.84 4.35 -21.88
C ASN A 128 -14.99 5.83 -22.27
N GLY A 129 -14.34 6.29 -23.34
CA GLY A 129 -14.35 7.70 -23.76
C GLY A 129 -13.65 8.64 -22.76
N VAL A 130 -12.65 8.14 -22.04
CA VAL A 130 -11.92 8.86 -20.99
C VAL A 130 -10.47 9.01 -21.39
N GLU A 131 -9.89 10.19 -21.23
CA GLU A 131 -8.45 10.39 -21.43
C GLU A 131 -7.68 10.07 -20.15
N HIS A 132 -6.65 9.21 -20.26
CA HIS A 132 -5.71 8.91 -19.18
C HIS A 132 -4.29 9.27 -19.61
N GLN A 133 -3.61 10.05 -18.80
CA GLN A 133 -2.20 10.37 -18.96
C GLN A 133 -1.42 9.90 -17.74
N LEU A 134 -0.54 8.92 -17.94
CA LEU A 134 0.33 8.41 -16.89
C LEU A 134 1.65 9.15 -16.86
N GLN A 135 2.07 9.53 -15.67
CA GLN A 135 3.33 10.18 -15.37
C GLN A 135 4.05 9.44 -14.25
N ASP A 136 5.35 9.65 -14.16
CA ASP A 136 6.19 9.17 -13.04
C ASP A 136 5.98 7.69 -12.67
N ILE A 137 6.06 6.82 -13.68
CA ILE A 137 5.89 5.36 -13.48
C ILE A 137 7.20 4.78 -12.96
N HIS A 138 7.20 4.23 -11.76
CA HIS A 138 8.38 3.63 -11.13
C HIS A 138 8.03 2.45 -10.21
N LEU A 139 9.06 1.71 -9.80
CA LEU A 139 8.92 0.64 -8.80
C LEU A 139 9.21 1.19 -7.41
N GLU A 140 8.34 0.84 -6.46
CA GLU A 140 8.50 1.21 -5.07
C GLU A 140 8.11 0.04 -4.15
N LYS A 141 8.84 -0.13 -3.04
CA LYS A 141 8.54 -1.15 -2.03
C LYS A 141 7.61 -0.57 -0.97
N LEU A 142 6.37 -0.99 -0.99
CA LEU A 142 5.28 -0.45 -0.17
C LEU A 142 4.78 -1.43 0.89
N GLY A 143 4.11 -0.84 1.88
CA GLY A 143 3.47 -1.56 2.97
C GLY A 143 4.43 -2.16 3.99
N THR A 144 3.86 -2.80 5.01
CA THR A 144 4.62 -3.40 6.11
C THR A 144 5.50 -4.57 5.65
N GLN A 145 5.11 -5.25 4.57
CA GLN A 145 5.84 -6.38 3.98
C GLN A 145 6.85 -5.95 2.92
N ARG A 146 6.94 -4.63 2.60
CA ARG A 146 7.81 -4.07 1.57
C ARG A 146 7.64 -4.77 0.21
N VAL A 147 6.40 -4.96 -0.18
CA VAL A 147 6.06 -5.55 -1.47
C VAL A 147 6.45 -4.59 -2.60
N GLU A 148 7.12 -5.09 -3.61
CA GLU A 148 7.42 -4.31 -4.81
C GLU A 148 6.15 -4.07 -5.60
N CYS A 149 5.82 -2.79 -5.82
CA CYS A 149 4.61 -2.33 -6.49
C CYS A 149 5.01 -1.38 -7.63
N VAL A 150 4.18 -1.30 -8.65
CA VAL A 150 4.29 -0.21 -9.64
C VAL A 150 3.49 0.97 -9.12
N VAL A 151 4.13 2.12 -9.01
CA VAL A 151 3.52 3.39 -8.62
C VAL A 151 3.50 4.32 -9.82
N ALA A 152 2.38 4.99 -10.03
CA ALA A 152 2.25 5.97 -11.11
C ALA A 152 1.37 7.14 -10.70
N THR A 153 1.65 8.32 -11.22
CA THR A 153 0.73 9.45 -11.17
C THR A 153 -0.10 9.47 -12.45
N ARG A 154 -1.42 9.48 -12.33
CA ARG A 154 -2.35 9.46 -13.46
C ARG A 154 -3.26 10.67 -13.46
N ILE A 155 -3.26 11.41 -14.57
CA ILE A 155 -4.24 12.46 -14.83
C ILE A 155 -5.39 11.87 -15.66
N THR A 156 -6.61 12.12 -15.25
CA THR A 156 -7.83 11.62 -15.90
C THR A 156 -8.75 12.77 -16.25
N LYS A 157 -9.26 12.77 -17.50
CA LYS A 157 -10.32 13.65 -17.97
C LYS A 157 -11.48 12.83 -18.52
N ALA A 158 -12.65 12.97 -17.92
CA ALA A 158 -13.85 12.26 -18.36
C ALA A 158 -14.42 12.79 -19.69
N SER A 159 -14.18 14.06 -20.00
CA SER A 159 -14.46 14.70 -21.30
C SER A 159 -13.52 15.89 -21.49
N PRO A 160 -13.41 16.47 -22.70
CA PRO A 160 -12.56 17.66 -22.94
C PRO A 160 -12.91 18.86 -22.04
N GLU A 161 -14.20 18.98 -21.65
CA GLU A 161 -14.68 20.07 -20.80
C GLU A 161 -14.65 19.73 -19.30
N ALA A 162 -14.48 18.44 -18.94
CA ALA A 162 -14.45 18.02 -17.55
C ALA A 162 -13.17 18.49 -16.85
N ALA A 163 -13.32 18.90 -15.60
CA ALA A 163 -12.18 19.22 -14.76
C ALA A 163 -11.29 17.96 -14.57
N PRO A 164 -9.98 18.08 -14.79
CA PRO A 164 -9.07 16.96 -14.65
C PRO A 164 -9.02 16.49 -13.19
N ARG A 165 -8.83 15.20 -13.01
CA ARG A 165 -8.51 14.58 -11.72
C ARG A 165 -7.11 14.00 -11.77
N ILE A 166 -6.45 13.96 -10.64
CA ILE A 166 -5.13 13.36 -10.51
C ILE A 166 -5.20 12.24 -9.48
N SER A 167 -4.53 11.15 -9.76
CA SER A 167 -4.49 9.97 -8.89
C SER A 167 -3.05 9.53 -8.67
N LEU A 168 -2.73 9.13 -7.44
CA LEU A 168 -1.58 8.29 -7.15
C LEU A 168 -2.05 6.83 -7.25
N ASP A 169 -1.65 6.14 -8.29
CA ASP A 169 -2.02 4.75 -8.55
C ASP A 169 -0.93 3.81 -8.03
N VAL A 170 -1.33 2.75 -7.35
CA VAL A 170 -0.45 1.68 -6.85
C VAL A 170 -0.96 0.35 -7.38
N HIS A 171 -0.15 -0.33 -8.16
CA HIS A 171 -0.45 -1.65 -8.71
C HIS A 171 0.39 -2.69 -7.97
N ALA A 172 -0.26 -3.52 -7.17
CA ALA A 172 0.39 -4.52 -6.34
C ALA A 172 0.09 -5.94 -6.85
N PRO A 173 1.11 -6.74 -7.17
CA PRO A 173 0.93 -8.14 -7.50
C PRO A 173 0.64 -8.93 -6.22
N THR A 174 -0.39 -9.76 -6.26
CA THR A 174 -0.67 -10.73 -5.20
C THR A 174 -0.71 -12.14 -5.78
N ALA A 175 -0.68 -13.16 -4.95
CA ALA A 175 -0.54 -14.56 -5.40
C ALA A 175 -1.66 -15.06 -6.34
N LYS A 176 -2.77 -14.35 -6.49
CA LYS A 176 -3.91 -14.79 -7.33
C LYS A 176 -4.65 -13.64 -8.00
N GLN A 177 -4.21 -12.42 -7.80
CA GLN A 177 -4.92 -11.24 -8.31
C GLN A 177 -3.98 -10.03 -8.29
N GLN A 178 -4.30 -9.07 -9.11
CA GLN A 178 -3.74 -7.73 -9.04
C GLN A 178 -4.64 -6.88 -8.17
N ILE A 179 -4.06 -6.09 -7.28
CA ILE A 179 -4.75 -5.08 -6.50
C ILE A 179 -4.25 -3.71 -6.99
N THR A 180 -5.17 -2.90 -7.47
CA THR A 180 -4.90 -1.50 -7.82
C THR A 180 -5.56 -0.61 -6.79
N LEU A 181 -4.76 0.22 -6.11
CA LEU A 181 -5.22 1.30 -5.25
C LEU A 181 -5.03 2.62 -6.00
N ALA A 182 -5.99 3.53 -5.92
CA ALA A 182 -5.85 4.86 -6.48
C ALA A 182 -6.40 5.92 -5.52
N PHE A 183 -5.50 6.77 -5.06
CA PHE A 183 -5.84 7.96 -4.27
C PHE A 183 -6.09 9.13 -5.22
N THR A 184 -7.34 9.53 -5.32
CA THR A 184 -7.80 10.51 -6.31
C THR A 184 -8.17 11.82 -5.64
N THR A 185 -7.76 12.93 -6.25
CA THR A 185 -8.12 14.29 -5.85
C THR A 185 -8.09 15.25 -7.04
N THR A 186 -8.28 16.54 -6.79
CA THR A 186 -8.07 17.56 -7.81
C THR A 186 -6.57 17.89 -7.99
N PRO A 187 -6.12 18.32 -9.18
CA PRO A 187 -4.70 18.68 -9.37
C PRO A 187 -4.22 19.77 -8.40
N ALA A 188 -5.06 20.74 -8.09
CA ALA A 188 -4.72 21.83 -7.15
C ALA A 188 -4.50 21.35 -5.70
N ALA A 189 -5.09 20.22 -5.32
CA ALA A 189 -4.97 19.67 -3.98
C ALA A 189 -3.93 18.53 -3.89
N PHE A 190 -3.42 18.03 -5.02
CA PHE A 190 -2.59 16.84 -5.05
C PHE A 190 -1.29 16.99 -4.26
N GLU A 191 -0.53 18.06 -4.50
CA GLU A 191 0.73 18.31 -3.79
C GLU A 191 0.56 18.34 -2.25
N ARG A 192 -0.60 18.81 -1.79
CA ARG A 192 -0.94 18.83 -0.36
C ARG A 192 -1.23 17.43 0.18
N TRP A 193 -1.91 16.57 -0.60
CA TRP A 193 -2.39 15.27 -0.16
C TRP A 193 -1.42 14.12 -0.43
N GLU A 194 -0.53 14.26 -1.40
CA GLU A 194 0.41 13.19 -1.78
C GLU A 194 1.24 12.67 -0.60
N PRO A 195 1.81 13.49 0.29
CA PRO A 195 2.56 13.00 1.45
C PRO A 195 1.70 12.13 2.39
N ASP A 196 0.43 12.53 2.57
CA ASP A 196 -0.52 11.76 3.39
C ASP A 196 -0.83 10.43 2.71
N PHE A 197 -1.11 10.40 1.40
CA PHE A 197 -1.34 9.16 0.64
C PHE A 197 -0.17 8.19 0.77
N ARG A 198 1.06 8.68 0.63
CA ARG A 198 2.27 7.86 0.82
C ARG A 198 2.42 7.36 2.25
N SER A 199 2.07 8.17 3.24
CA SER A 199 2.07 7.75 4.64
C SER A 199 1.08 6.61 4.87
N TRP A 200 -0.13 6.66 4.32
CA TRP A 200 -1.13 5.59 4.47
C TRP A 200 -0.70 4.31 3.76
N LEU A 201 -0.05 4.41 2.60
CA LEU A 201 0.53 3.26 1.89
C LEU A 201 1.55 2.50 2.74
N SER A 202 2.21 3.14 3.70
CA SER A 202 3.13 2.45 4.61
C SER A 202 2.43 1.42 5.50
N THR A 203 1.13 1.59 5.77
CA THR A 203 0.31 0.67 6.58
C THR A 203 -0.28 -0.50 5.78
N LEU A 204 -0.11 -0.48 4.45
CA LEU A 204 -0.65 -1.48 3.56
C LEU A 204 -0.10 -2.87 3.87
N THR A 205 -0.99 -3.84 3.96
CA THR A 205 -0.66 -5.25 4.15
C THR A 205 -1.42 -6.12 3.15
N PHE A 206 -0.77 -7.19 2.69
CA PHE A 206 -1.37 -8.18 1.81
C PHE A 206 -1.41 -9.55 2.51
N ALA A 207 -2.50 -10.28 2.34
CA ALA A 207 -2.61 -11.62 2.89
C ALA A 207 -1.63 -12.60 2.24
N ARG A 208 -1.33 -12.39 0.97
CA ARG A 208 -0.36 -13.16 0.20
C ARG A 208 0.29 -12.25 -0.85
N VAL A 209 1.59 -12.31 -0.91
CA VAL A 209 2.39 -11.63 -1.95
C VAL A 209 2.59 -12.61 -3.10
N ALA A 210 2.61 -12.12 -4.34
CA ALA A 210 2.97 -12.96 -5.48
C ALA A 210 4.44 -13.38 -5.35
N GLU A 211 4.69 -14.67 -5.52
CA GLU A 211 6.05 -15.17 -5.67
C GLU A 211 6.49 -14.92 -7.12
N GLU A 212 7.73 -14.51 -7.31
CA GLU A 212 8.28 -14.39 -8.66
C GLU A 212 8.12 -15.72 -9.41
N PRO A 213 7.65 -15.70 -10.67
CA PRO A 213 7.52 -16.91 -11.43
C PRO A 213 8.89 -17.55 -11.58
N VAL A 214 9.06 -18.76 -11.02
CA VAL A 214 10.28 -19.53 -11.18
C VAL A 214 10.48 -19.80 -12.67
N THR A 215 11.52 -19.24 -13.27
CA THR A 215 11.81 -19.41 -14.68
C THR A 215 11.98 -20.90 -15.04
N VAL A 216 11.66 -21.28 -16.27
CA VAL A 216 11.85 -22.67 -16.73
C VAL A 216 13.29 -23.13 -16.49
N ALA A 217 14.26 -22.23 -16.68
CA ALA A 217 15.66 -22.48 -16.36
C ALA A 217 15.86 -22.85 -14.88
N GLN A 218 15.32 -22.07 -13.96
CA GLN A 218 15.42 -22.35 -12.51
C GLN A 218 14.74 -23.67 -12.14
N ARG A 219 13.58 -23.98 -12.75
CA ARG A 219 12.87 -25.25 -12.54
C ARG A 219 13.70 -26.46 -12.99
N LEU A 220 14.48 -26.33 -14.06
CA LEU A 220 15.33 -27.40 -14.59
C LEU A 220 16.69 -27.47 -13.87
N TRP A 221 17.29 -26.33 -13.54
CA TRP A 221 18.61 -26.29 -12.92
C TRP A 221 18.61 -26.86 -11.49
N THR A 222 17.58 -26.60 -10.70
CA THR A 222 17.55 -27.10 -9.32
C THR A 222 17.59 -28.63 -9.23
N PRO A 223 16.73 -29.41 -9.91
CA PRO A 223 16.81 -30.87 -9.89
C PRO A 223 18.06 -31.40 -10.56
N LEU A 224 18.58 -30.73 -11.58
CA LEU A 224 19.80 -31.17 -12.32
C LEU A 224 21.04 -30.98 -11.41
N MET A 225 21.15 -29.89 -10.71
CA MET A 225 22.24 -29.67 -9.74
C MET A 225 22.16 -30.64 -8.57
N MET A 226 20.95 -30.86 -7.99
CA MET A 226 20.75 -31.84 -6.92
C MET A 226 21.09 -33.27 -7.39
N GLY A 227 20.62 -33.67 -8.56
CA GLY A 227 20.94 -34.98 -9.16
C GLY A 227 22.41 -35.15 -9.45
N GLY A 228 23.08 -34.11 -9.95
CA GLY A 228 24.53 -34.10 -10.20
C GLY A 228 25.35 -34.31 -8.92
N VAL A 229 25.01 -33.58 -7.82
CA VAL A 229 25.69 -33.74 -6.54
C VAL A 229 25.48 -35.15 -5.96
N VAL A 230 24.26 -35.66 -5.98
CA VAL A 230 23.96 -37.02 -5.49
C VAL A 230 24.70 -38.05 -6.33
N GLY A 231 24.72 -37.93 -7.67
CA GLY A 231 25.46 -38.81 -8.57
C GLY A 231 26.96 -38.82 -8.27
N LEU A 232 27.55 -37.65 -8.01
CA LEU A 232 28.96 -37.50 -7.67
C LEU A 232 29.30 -38.19 -6.32
N ILE A 233 28.47 -38.04 -5.34
CA ILE A 233 28.62 -38.71 -4.04
C ILE A 233 28.55 -40.22 -4.21
N LEU A 234 27.62 -40.75 -4.99
CA LEU A 234 27.49 -42.19 -5.26
C LEU A 234 28.72 -42.74 -6.00
N ILE A 235 29.26 -41.99 -6.96
CA ILE A 235 30.50 -42.41 -7.66
C ILE A 235 31.70 -42.46 -6.70
N VAL A 236 31.84 -41.46 -5.83
CA VAL A 236 32.91 -41.45 -4.82
C VAL A 236 32.79 -42.62 -3.86
N LEU A 237 31.58 -42.88 -3.34
CA LEU A 237 31.29 -44.01 -2.45
C LEU A 237 31.55 -45.33 -3.12
N TYR A 238 31.13 -45.49 -4.36
CA TYR A 238 31.40 -46.73 -5.17
C TYR A 238 32.89 -46.95 -5.38
N ARG A 239 33.65 -45.93 -5.75
CA ARG A 239 35.11 -46.03 -5.88
C ARG A 239 35.78 -46.40 -4.56
N HIS A 240 35.36 -45.78 -3.43
CA HIS A 240 35.92 -46.05 -2.13
C HIS A 240 35.66 -47.49 -1.64
N THR A 241 34.43 -47.96 -1.84
CA THR A 241 34.10 -49.37 -1.49
C THR A 241 34.79 -50.40 -2.35
N ARG A 242 35.04 -50.10 -3.63
CA ARG A 242 35.79 -50.99 -4.52
C ARG A 242 37.27 -51.04 -4.16
N ALA A 243 37.90 -49.91 -3.83
CA ALA A 243 39.30 -49.85 -3.39
C ALA A 243 39.60 -50.59 -2.08
N ARG A 244 38.59 -50.90 -1.27
CA ARG A 244 38.74 -51.66 0.00
C ARG A 244 38.58 -53.19 -0.23
N ARG A 245 38.20 -53.62 -1.43
CA ARG A 245 38.01 -55.04 -1.74
C ARG A 245 39.15 -55.64 -2.58
N THR A 246 40.12 -54.84 -3.00
CA THR A 246 41.39 -55.23 -3.60
C THR A 246 42.49 -55.10 -2.55
#